data_88f92362aa95f13f58e8ae13ad51d322
#
_entry.id   88f92362aa95f13f58e8ae13ad51d322
#
_cell.length_a   1.000
_cell.length_b   1.000
_cell.length_c   1.000
_cell.angle_alpha   90.00
_cell.angle_beta   90.00
_cell.angle_gamma   90.00
#
_symmetry.space_group_name_H-M   'P 1'
#
loop_
_entity.id
_entity.type
_entity.pdbx_description
1 polymer ?
#
loop_
_entity_poly.entity_id
_entity_poly.type
_entity_poly.pdbx_seq_one_letter_code
_entity_poly.pdbx_strand_id
1 'polypeptide(L)'
;MSAEDLEKLAMAGDVRACVLWGRKLMRGRGAPRDYEKAHRLFDAAAQAGDADALYLLGKCYLKGVGCAKDAAGGVSCLENAARRGHAAAALRLGDCFAQGLGAPRSAELAAYWYRKAAALGDTRAYDRLLEITDN
;
A
#
# COMPACT_ATOMS: atom_id res chain seq x y z
N MET A 1 20.72 9.65 -10.64
CA MET A 1 20.94 9.44 -9.19
C MET A 1 21.34 8.00 -8.94
N SER A 2 22.43 7.79 -8.22
CA SER A 2 22.88 6.44 -7.87
C SER A 2 22.10 5.89 -6.67
N ALA A 3 22.21 4.56 -6.43
CA ALA A 3 21.62 3.93 -5.27
C ALA A 3 22.21 4.52 -3.97
N GLU A 4 23.50 4.82 -3.95
CA GLU A 4 24.15 5.46 -2.79
C GLU A 4 23.57 6.83 -2.49
N ASP A 5 23.34 7.65 -3.53
CA ASP A 5 22.75 8.99 -3.36
C ASP A 5 21.34 8.88 -2.78
N LEU A 6 20.56 7.93 -3.30
CA LEU A 6 19.20 7.71 -2.85
C LEU A 6 19.18 7.26 -1.38
N GLU A 7 20.06 6.33 -1.00
CA GLU A 7 20.18 5.88 0.38
C GLU A 7 20.55 7.03 1.31
N LYS A 8 21.50 7.87 0.92
CA LYS A 8 21.91 9.03 1.73
C LYS A 8 20.76 10.00 1.95
N LEU A 9 19.98 10.28 0.91
CA LEU A 9 18.81 11.15 1.03
C LEU A 9 17.75 10.54 1.94
N ALA A 10 17.51 9.23 1.84
CA ALA A 10 16.57 8.52 2.69
C ALA A 10 17.01 8.59 4.15
N MET A 11 18.29 8.38 4.42
CA MET A 11 18.85 8.46 5.78
C MET A 11 18.79 9.87 6.34
N ALA A 12 18.82 10.89 5.48
CA ALA A 12 18.67 12.28 5.87
C ALA A 12 17.21 12.69 6.11
N GLY A 13 16.26 11.77 5.91
CA GLY A 13 14.84 12.02 6.17
C GLY A 13 14.03 12.49 4.98
N ASP A 14 14.59 12.44 3.76
CA ASP A 14 13.84 12.77 2.56
C ASP A 14 12.75 11.71 2.34
N VAL A 15 11.50 12.11 2.43
CA VAL A 15 10.34 11.20 2.40
C VAL A 15 10.27 10.44 1.08
N ARG A 16 10.44 11.14 -0.03
CA ARG A 16 10.36 10.51 -1.35
C ARG A 16 11.49 9.52 -1.57
N ALA A 17 12.69 9.86 -1.08
CA ALA A 17 13.85 8.98 -1.13
C ALA A 17 13.61 7.72 -0.30
N CYS A 18 12.96 7.82 0.85
CA CYS A 18 12.59 6.65 1.66
C CYS A 18 11.70 5.68 0.87
N VAL A 19 10.71 6.20 0.16
CA VAL A 19 9.82 5.36 -0.66
C VAL A 19 10.59 4.70 -1.80
N LEU A 20 11.39 5.47 -2.53
CA LEU A 20 12.13 4.95 -3.68
C LEU A 20 13.21 3.94 -3.27
N TRP A 21 13.94 4.24 -2.20
CA TRP A 21 14.96 3.33 -1.67
C TRP A 21 14.32 2.04 -1.15
N GLY A 22 13.22 2.18 -0.40
CA GLY A 22 12.47 1.03 0.09
C GLY A 22 12.00 0.11 -1.03
N ARG A 23 11.51 0.68 -2.14
CA ARG A 23 11.12 -0.11 -3.31
C ARG A 23 12.29 -0.86 -3.93
N LYS A 24 13.46 -0.23 -4.01
CA LYS A 24 14.67 -0.90 -4.52
C LYS A 24 15.06 -2.08 -3.64
N LEU A 25 14.98 -1.92 -2.33
CA LEU A 25 15.30 -2.99 -1.38
C LEU A 25 14.27 -4.12 -1.44
N MET A 26 13.01 -3.81 -1.71
CA MET A 26 11.97 -4.83 -1.91
C MET A 26 12.23 -5.69 -3.14
N ARG A 27 12.71 -5.07 -4.21
CA ARG A 27 12.95 -5.75 -5.49
C ARG A 27 14.34 -6.35 -5.61
N GLY A 28 15.28 -5.92 -4.79
CA GLY A 28 16.68 -6.32 -4.89
C GLY A 28 17.36 -5.74 -6.13
N ARG A 29 16.94 -4.55 -6.58
CA ARG A 29 17.53 -3.87 -7.75
C ARG A 29 18.42 -2.73 -7.30
N GLY A 30 19.71 -2.82 -7.63
CA GLY A 30 20.69 -1.83 -7.25
C GLY A 30 21.22 -1.99 -5.84
N ALA A 31 20.67 -2.95 -5.09
CA ALA A 31 21.10 -3.32 -3.74
C ALA A 31 20.55 -4.70 -3.42
N PRO A 32 21.16 -5.46 -2.50
CA PRO A 32 20.61 -6.72 -2.05
C PRO A 32 19.21 -6.53 -1.43
N ARG A 33 18.32 -7.47 -1.69
CA ARG A 33 16.96 -7.42 -1.15
C ARG A 33 16.97 -7.40 0.37
N ASP A 34 16.22 -6.48 0.97
CA ASP A 34 16.10 -6.33 2.41
C ASP A 34 14.70 -5.86 2.77
N TYR A 35 13.82 -6.81 3.10
CA TYR A 35 12.41 -6.52 3.39
C TYR A 35 12.23 -5.75 4.69
N GLU A 36 13.01 -6.07 5.72
CA GLU A 36 12.90 -5.39 7.02
C GLU A 36 13.27 -3.92 6.92
N LYS A 37 14.35 -3.63 6.20
CA LYS A 37 14.80 -2.25 5.99
C LYS A 37 13.79 -1.49 5.13
N ALA A 38 13.24 -2.14 4.09
CA ALA A 38 12.20 -1.56 3.25
C ALA A 38 10.97 -1.19 4.08
N HIS A 39 10.53 -2.10 4.96
CA HIS A 39 9.40 -1.85 5.85
C HIS A 39 9.65 -0.61 6.73
N ARG A 40 10.81 -0.50 7.33
CA ARG A 40 11.15 0.66 8.18
C ARG A 40 11.15 1.97 7.39
N LEU A 41 11.62 1.93 6.14
CA LEU A 41 11.61 3.10 5.26
C LEU A 41 10.19 3.53 4.89
N PHE A 42 9.34 2.56 4.57
CA PHE A 42 7.93 2.84 4.28
C PHE A 42 7.22 3.39 5.52
N ASP A 43 7.50 2.83 6.69
CA ASP A 43 6.92 3.29 7.95
C ASP A 43 7.29 4.76 8.22
N ALA A 44 8.56 5.11 8.05
CA ALA A 44 9.03 6.49 8.23
C ALA A 44 8.32 7.45 7.27
N ALA A 45 8.22 7.09 5.98
CA ALA A 45 7.56 7.91 4.99
C ALA A 45 6.04 7.99 5.23
N ALA A 46 5.44 6.88 5.69
CA ALA A 46 4.01 6.84 6.03
C ALA A 46 3.68 7.77 7.19
N GLN A 47 4.55 7.85 8.20
CA GLN A 47 4.39 8.77 9.33
C GLN A 47 4.40 10.23 8.87
N ALA A 48 5.10 10.53 7.79
CA ALA A 48 5.10 11.86 7.17
C ALA A 48 3.88 12.10 6.27
N GLY A 49 3.00 11.10 6.13
CA GLY A 49 1.77 11.23 5.37
C GLY A 49 1.86 10.89 3.88
N ASP A 50 2.95 10.27 3.45
CA ASP A 50 3.09 9.88 2.04
C ASP A 50 2.12 8.74 1.69
N ALA A 51 1.23 8.98 0.73
CA ALA A 51 0.19 8.01 0.36
C ALA A 51 0.76 6.73 -0.27
N ASP A 52 1.81 6.84 -1.09
CA ASP A 52 2.47 5.66 -1.65
C ASP A 52 3.07 4.80 -0.54
N ALA A 53 3.70 5.44 0.46
CA ALA A 53 4.28 4.74 1.59
C ALA A 53 3.21 4.02 2.42
N LEU A 54 2.07 4.68 2.66
CA LEU A 54 0.95 4.07 3.36
C LEU A 54 0.42 2.84 2.61
N TYR A 55 0.31 2.94 1.30
CA TYR A 55 -0.10 1.81 0.47
C TYR A 55 0.90 0.65 0.56
N LEU A 56 2.19 0.94 0.41
CA LEU A 56 3.24 -0.08 0.47
C LEU A 56 3.33 -0.71 1.86
N LEU A 57 3.24 0.10 2.90
CA LEU A 57 3.22 -0.37 4.28
C LEU A 57 2.01 -1.28 4.52
N GLY A 58 0.83 -0.89 4.04
CA GLY A 58 -0.38 -1.69 4.14
C GLY A 58 -0.21 -3.06 3.50
N LYS A 59 0.38 -3.11 2.32
CA LYS A 59 0.67 -4.39 1.63
C LYS A 59 1.64 -5.25 2.44
N CYS A 60 2.65 -4.64 3.04
CA CYS A 60 3.59 -5.36 3.90
C CYS A 60 2.87 -6.01 5.09
N TYR A 61 1.99 -5.29 5.75
CA TYR A 61 1.21 -5.82 6.87
C TYR A 61 0.26 -6.93 6.46
N LEU A 62 -0.39 -6.79 5.31
CA LEU A 62 -1.32 -7.83 4.83
C LEU A 62 -0.63 -9.16 4.57
N LYS A 63 0.61 -9.13 4.09
CA LYS A 63 1.36 -10.32 3.71
C LYS A 63 2.40 -10.76 4.74
N GLY A 64 2.74 -9.91 5.68
CA GLY A 64 3.82 -10.17 6.62
C GLY A 64 5.19 -10.08 5.95
N VAL A 65 5.42 -9.09 5.12
CA VAL A 65 6.69 -8.88 4.42
C VAL A 65 7.50 -7.82 5.16
N GLY A 66 8.66 -8.22 5.69
CA GLY A 66 9.53 -7.33 6.47
C GLY A 66 9.04 -7.03 7.88
N CYS A 67 7.90 -7.61 8.26
CA CYS A 67 7.26 -7.42 9.56
C CYS A 67 6.33 -8.59 9.85
N ALA A 68 5.80 -8.66 11.06
CA ALA A 68 4.78 -9.63 11.40
C ALA A 68 3.48 -9.28 10.63
N LYS A 69 2.77 -10.31 10.19
CA LYS A 69 1.49 -10.14 9.50
C LYS A 69 0.48 -9.47 10.44
N ASP A 70 -0.15 -8.41 9.97
CA ASP A 70 -1.17 -7.66 10.70
C ASP A 70 -2.21 -7.15 9.70
N ALA A 71 -3.20 -7.99 9.39
CA ALA A 71 -4.18 -7.65 8.38
C ALA A 71 -5.01 -6.42 8.76
N ALA A 72 -5.38 -6.27 10.03
CA ALA A 72 -6.14 -5.10 10.49
C ALA A 72 -5.31 -3.82 10.35
N GLY A 73 -4.01 -3.87 10.70
CA GLY A 73 -3.10 -2.76 10.49
C GLY A 73 -2.95 -2.42 9.02
N GLY A 74 -2.90 -3.43 8.16
CA GLY A 74 -2.84 -3.27 6.72
C GLY A 74 -4.07 -2.53 6.17
N VAL A 75 -5.25 -2.94 6.61
CA VAL A 75 -6.51 -2.27 6.22
C VAL A 75 -6.50 -0.80 6.64
N SER A 76 -6.03 -0.52 7.86
CA SER A 76 -5.93 0.86 8.36
C SER A 76 -5.01 1.72 7.49
N CYS A 77 -3.86 1.20 7.11
CA CYS A 77 -2.92 1.89 6.22
C CYS A 77 -3.53 2.13 4.83
N LEU A 78 -4.19 1.11 4.28
CA LEU A 78 -4.84 1.23 2.97
C LEU A 78 -5.97 2.26 2.98
N GLU A 79 -6.76 2.29 4.04
CA GLU A 79 -7.83 3.27 4.18
C GLU A 79 -7.26 4.69 4.22
N ASN A 80 -6.21 4.91 4.99
CA ASN A 80 -5.56 6.21 5.07
C ASN A 80 -5.02 6.64 3.70
N ALA A 81 -4.36 5.73 2.97
CA ALA A 81 -3.86 6.01 1.63
C ALA A 81 -5.01 6.31 0.66
N ALA A 82 -6.08 5.53 0.70
CA ALA A 82 -7.24 5.70 -0.18
C ALA A 82 -7.93 7.06 0.05
N ARG A 83 -8.06 7.46 1.31
CA ARG A 83 -8.62 8.78 1.66
C ARG A 83 -7.78 9.94 1.14
N ARG A 84 -6.50 9.70 0.93
CA ARG A 84 -5.56 10.67 0.33
C ARG A 84 -5.55 10.61 -1.19
N GLY A 85 -6.44 9.82 -1.80
CA GLY A 85 -6.57 9.75 -3.25
C GLY A 85 -5.71 8.69 -3.93
N HIS A 86 -5.19 7.72 -3.20
CA HIS A 86 -4.39 6.65 -3.76
C HIS A 86 -5.30 5.57 -4.36
N ALA A 87 -5.38 5.54 -5.68
CA ALA A 87 -6.32 4.65 -6.40
C ALA A 87 -6.06 3.16 -6.12
N ALA A 88 -4.80 2.73 -6.18
CA ALA A 88 -4.46 1.33 -5.93
C ALA A 88 -4.78 0.91 -4.49
N ALA A 89 -4.62 1.81 -3.52
CA ALA A 89 -4.99 1.54 -2.14
C ALA A 89 -6.50 1.35 -2.00
N ALA A 90 -7.29 2.16 -2.68
CA ALA A 90 -8.75 2.04 -2.69
C ALA A 90 -9.18 0.68 -3.27
N LEU A 91 -8.53 0.24 -4.36
CA LEU A 91 -8.79 -1.07 -4.95
C LEU A 91 -8.49 -2.20 -3.97
N ARG A 92 -7.32 -2.17 -3.36
CA ARG A 92 -6.90 -3.16 -2.38
C ARG A 92 -7.81 -3.18 -1.16
N LEU A 93 -8.23 -2.00 -0.71
CA LEU A 93 -9.15 -1.89 0.41
C LEU A 93 -10.49 -2.54 0.07
N GLY A 94 -10.99 -2.32 -1.15
CA GLY A 94 -12.18 -3.01 -1.64
C GLY A 94 -12.01 -4.52 -1.60
N ASP A 95 -10.86 -5.02 -2.04
CA ASP A 95 -10.54 -6.46 -1.99
C ASP A 95 -10.55 -6.99 -0.55
N CYS A 96 -10.03 -6.23 0.39
CA CYS A 96 -10.04 -6.61 1.82
C CYS A 96 -11.48 -6.77 2.34
N PHE A 97 -12.36 -5.84 2.02
CA PHE A 97 -13.76 -5.96 2.43
C PHE A 97 -14.50 -7.10 1.69
N ALA A 98 -14.18 -7.30 0.41
CA ALA A 98 -14.80 -8.38 -0.37
C ALA A 98 -14.43 -9.77 0.18
N GLN A 99 -13.22 -9.91 0.72
CA GLN A 99 -12.70 -11.19 1.21
C GLN A 99 -12.79 -11.34 2.72
N GLY A 100 -13.10 -10.27 3.45
CA GLY A 100 -13.07 -10.29 4.91
C GLY A 100 -11.65 -10.38 5.46
N LEU A 101 -10.70 -9.73 4.78
CA LEU A 101 -9.29 -9.73 5.18
C LEU A 101 -9.00 -8.46 5.98
N GLY A 102 -8.68 -8.62 7.27
CA GLY A 102 -8.35 -7.50 8.16
C GLY A 102 -9.54 -6.67 8.62
N ALA A 103 -10.73 -6.96 8.12
CA ALA A 103 -11.99 -6.32 8.50
C ALA A 103 -13.13 -7.29 8.18
N PRO A 104 -14.30 -7.16 8.83
CA PRO A 104 -15.44 -8.01 8.50
C PRO A 104 -15.84 -7.87 7.03
N ARG A 105 -16.20 -9.00 6.41
CA ARG A 105 -16.62 -9.00 5.01
C ARG A 105 -17.85 -8.09 4.82
N SER A 106 -17.79 -7.25 3.80
CA SER A 106 -18.89 -6.35 3.45
C SER A 106 -18.88 -6.07 1.96
N ALA A 107 -19.86 -6.59 1.24
CA ALA A 107 -20.02 -6.32 -0.19
C ALA A 107 -20.31 -4.83 -0.44
N GLU A 108 -21.04 -4.19 0.46
CA GLU A 108 -21.37 -2.77 0.34
C GLU A 108 -20.13 -1.89 0.46
N LEU A 109 -19.27 -2.16 1.45
CA LEU A 109 -18.04 -1.41 1.62
C LEU A 109 -17.05 -1.72 0.50
N ALA A 110 -16.99 -2.98 0.06
CA ALA A 110 -16.15 -3.34 -1.09
C ALA A 110 -16.56 -2.53 -2.33
N ALA A 111 -17.85 -2.49 -2.63
CA ALA A 111 -18.36 -1.72 -3.77
C ALA A 111 -18.06 -0.24 -3.64
N TYR A 112 -18.21 0.31 -2.42
CA TYR A 112 -17.89 1.72 -2.16
C TYR A 112 -16.44 2.04 -2.55
N TRP A 113 -15.49 1.22 -2.07
CA TRP A 113 -14.07 1.47 -2.33
C TRP A 113 -13.68 1.16 -3.77
N TYR A 114 -14.32 0.18 -4.41
CA TYR A 114 -14.10 -0.06 -5.84
C TYR A 114 -14.58 1.13 -6.69
N ARG A 115 -15.73 1.70 -6.36
CA ARG A 115 -16.20 2.90 -7.07
C ARG A 115 -15.24 4.08 -6.86
N LYS A 116 -14.71 4.22 -5.65
CA LYS A 116 -13.68 5.23 -5.36
C LYS A 116 -12.42 4.99 -6.20
N ALA A 117 -11.96 3.75 -6.28
CA ALA A 117 -10.78 3.39 -7.07
C ALA A 117 -10.99 3.72 -8.55
N ALA A 118 -12.16 3.39 -9.09
CA ALA A 118 -12.52 3.71 -10.48
C ALA A 118 -12.51 5.23 -10.71
N ALA A 119 -13.10 5.99 -9.80
CA ALA A 119 -13.13 7.45 -9.88
C ALA A 119 -11.72 8.06 -9.81
N LEU A 120 -10.80 7.40 -9.12
CA LEU A 120 -9.40 7.82 -9.02
C LEU A 120 -8.54 7.33 -10.20
N GLY A 121 -9.13 6.56 -11.12
CA GLY A 121 -8.46 6.15 -12.35
C GLY A 121 -7.98 4.71 -12.41
N ASP A 122 -8.28 3.88 -11.41
CA ASP A 122 -7.90 2.47 -11.46
C ASP A 122 -8.99 1.65 -12.15
N THR A 123 -8.76 1.33 -13.42
CA THR A 123 -9.75 0.65 -14.26
C THR A 123 -10.02 -0.80 -13.85
N ARG A 124 -9.14 -1.42 -13.07
CA ARG A 124 -9.36 -2.77 -12.54
C ARG A 124 -10.59 -2.85 -11.66
N ALA A 125 -10.99 -1.71 -11.09
CA ALA A 125 -12.17 -1.64 -10.22
C ALA A 125 -13.46 -2.00 -10.94
N TYR A 126 -13.56 -1.76 -12.25
CA TYR A 126 -14.76 -2.11 -13.01
C TYR A 126 -15.01 -3.61 -13.01
N ASP A 127 -13.97 -4.40 -13.20
CA ASP A 127 -14.08 -5.87 -13.16
C ASP A 127 -14.50 -6.34 -11.76
N ARG A 128 -13.94 -5.74 -10.73
CA ARG A 128 -14.30 -6.04 -9.33
C ARG A 128 -15.77 -5.77 -9.06
N LEU A 129 -16.27 -4.63 -9.57
CA LEU A 129 -17.68 -4.25 -9.39
C LEU A 129 -18.61 -5.23 -10.09
N LEU A 130 -18.24 -5.68 -11.29
CA LEU A 130 -19.02 -6.68 -12.02
C LEU A 130 -19.09 -8.00 -11.24
N GLU A 131 -17.96 -8.44 -10.67
CA GLU A 131 -17.91 -9.66 -9.87
C GLU A 131 -18.84 -9.61 -8.66
N ILE A 132 -18.92 -8.46 -7.99
CA ILE A 132 -19.78 -8.27 -6.82
C ILE A 132 -21.25 -8.27 -7.22
N THR A 133 -21.61 -7.58 -8.30
CA THR A 133 -23.00 -7.42 -8.70
C THR A 133 -23.58 -8.69 -9.33
N ASP A 134 -22.74 -9.56 -9.89
CA ASP A 134 -23.17 -10.82 -10.50
C ASP A 134 -23.41 -11.92 -9.49
N ASN A 135 -23.05 -11.71 -8.23
CA ASN A 135 -23.32 -12.63 -7.15
C ASN A 135 -24.57 -12.19 -6.39
#